data_380e48bd9e0c6cb55880512a0ae32f1f
#
_entry.id   380e48bd9e0c6cb55880512a0ae32f1f
#
_cell.length_a   1.000
_cell.length_b   1.000
_cell.length_c   1.000
_cell.angle_alpha   90.00
_cell.angle_beta   90.00
_cell.angle_gamma   90.00
#
_symmetry.space_group_name_H-M   'P 1'
#
loop_
_entity.id
_entity.type
_entity.pdbx_description
1 polymer ?
#
loop_
_entity_poly.entity_id
_entity_poly.type
_entity_poly.pdbx_seq_one_letter_code
_entity_poly.pdbx_strand_id
1 'polypeptide(L)'
;VRRDIAQAVCVFAFATGTWPAEAAEPSPSGAASAEGLTLRRALQTGLENSPAFEILDREVERARAAVLQRRGPFAPQLSADASLSYEETLPDLFLPNQTQRVGSLGVVFEHLLPTGTRYRAGLDVQVVSFDIPQVVLDAEQANFDVAHTGSLFVGVRQSLLRGAFLRPNRAPIEAAQVRVASQRAQRRTETIRQISGMEEAYWQLRLALDELEIRRVNRELAAQQVADAEKRLAAGSSSPLDVIEARTELHRVERDVTLAEQNVATRRGLLLERLLVPDQARAEWDRIEPSNAPELEGPRLEDELLVRAAWQNRPELEAAKAERDALALELQAAKNGLLPRLDVEGELRVSGFSGALLFRSNDEPPAGLDPGLNGEFFDLFGNLSFPSARIGGRFEVPLDNVEAIGRRDAARARLARAEARISELRRLIREQVLARRRAFDHAVERLRRARRLEQTAREFAEGQQRRFRGGAGVTFDVLRANTALVAAKLETRRIQVEARLLLNELRIALGDYLDVRSIELSRG
;
A
#
# COMPACT_ATOMS: atom_id res chain seq x y z
N VAL A 1 -58.46 1.09 -27.91
CA VAL A 1 -58.06 0.56 -26.59
C VAL A 1 -56.66 1.07 -26.27
N ARG A 2 -56.58 2.33 -25.87
CA ARG A 2 -55.36 2.97 -25.33
C ARG A 2 -55.76 3.70 -24.05
N ARG A 3 -55.61 3.04 -22.91
CA ARG A 3 -55.58 3.63 -21.54
C ARG A 3 -55.57 2.44 -20.60
N ASP A 4 -54.59 2.46 -19.70
CA ASP A 4 -54.40 1.63 -18.51
C ASP A 4 -53.15 0.74 -18.48
N ILE A 5 -51.99 1.29 -18.89
CA ILE A 5 -50.67 0.78 -18.46
C ILE A 5 -49.85 1.98 -17.97
N ALA A 6 -50.27 2.57 -16.89
CA ALA A 6 -49.49 3.61 -16.23
C ALA A 6 -49.84 3.71 -14.73
N GLN A 7 -49.65 2.66 -13.98
CA GLN A 7 -49.63 2.75 -12.49
C GLN A 7 -49.14 1.43 -11.91
N ALA A 8 -47.83 1.21 -11.86
CA ALA A 8 -47.12 0.37 -10.90
C ALA A 8 -45.61 0.46 -11.10
N VAL A 9 -45.07 1.67 -11.03
CA VAL A 9 -43.61 1.83 -10.76
C VAL A 9 -43.52 2.48 -9.40
N CYS A 10 -43.47 1.67 -8.34
CA CYS A 10 -43.06 2.15 -7.03
C CYS A 10 -41.58 2.47 -7.05
N VAL A 11 -41.28 3.76 -7.07
CA VAL A 11 -39.97 4.36 -6.90
C VAL A 11 -39.48 4.06 -5.47
N PHE A 12 -38.51 3.20 -5.33
CA PHE A 12 -37.70 3.14 -4.11
C PHE A 12 -36.75 4.35 -4.15
N ALA A 13 -37.14 5.42 -3.47
CA ALA A 13 -36.24 6.54 -3.19
C ALA A 13 -35.23 6.12 -2.13
N PHE A 14 -33.97 5.95 -2.55
CA PHE A 14 -32.86 5.91 -1.62
C PHE A 14 -32.67 7.31 -1.05
N ALA A 15 -32.94 7.49 0.23
CA ALA A 15 -32.58 8.67 0.99
C ALA A 15 -31.06 8.75 1.10
N THR A 16 -30.44 9.61 0.31
CA THR A 16 -29.03 10.01 0.48
C THR A 16 -28.96 10.95 1.66
N GLY A 17 -28.60 10.42 2.82
CA GLY A 17 -28.24 11.21 3.99
C GLY A 17 -26.92 11.93 3.69
N THR A 18 -26.99 13.24 3.44
CA THR A 18 -25.82 14.12 3.44
C THR A 18 -25.38 14.34 4.88
N TRP A 19 -24.26 13.75 5.27
CA TRP A 19 -23.55 14.17 6.47
C TRP A 19 -22.86 15.51 6.21
N PRO A 20 -22.95 16.47 7.15
CA PRO A 20 -22.18 17.70 7.04
C PRO A 20 -20.69 17.37 7.20
N ALA A 21 -19.88 17.79 6.23
CA ALA A 21 -18.43 17.82 6.37
C ALA A 21 -18.10 18.89 7.42
N GLU A 22 -17.68 18.47 8.58
CA GLU A 22 -17.08 19.32 9.60
C GLU A 22 -15.72 19.79 9.04
N ALA A 23 -15.64 21.06 8.71
CA ALA A 23 -14.42 21.71 8.27
C ALA A 23 -13.42 21.68 9.44
N ALA A 24 -12.36 20.87 9.31
CA ALA A 24 -11.23 20.92 10.21
C ALA A 24 -10.54 22.28 10.05
N GLU A 25 -10.60 23.09 11.09
CA GLU A 25 -9.81 24.33 11.19
C GLU A 25 -8.32 23.97 11.09
N PRO A 26 -7.52 24.72 10.31
CA PRO A 26 -6.08 24.52 10.27
C PRO A 26 -5.50 24.88 11.64
N SER A 27 -4.89 23.91 12.30
CA SER A 27 -4.12 24.12 13.52
C SER A 27 -3.06 25.19 13.30
N PRO A 28 -2.88 26.13 14.22
CA PRO A 28 -1.90 27.21 14.05
C PRO A 28 -0.49 26.63 13.97
N SER A 29 0.17 26.89 12.85
CA SER A 29 1.60 26.70 12.64
C SER A 29 2.36 27.33 13.81
N GLY A 30 2.97 26.47 14.65
CA GLY A 30 3.81 26.93 15.76
C GLY A 30 4.97 27.76 15.21
N ALA A 31 5.00 29.04 15.60
CA ALA A 31 6.08 29.97 15.32
C ALA A 31 7.44 29.30 15.64
N ALA A 32 8.34 29.26 14.65
CA ALA A 32 9.70 28.78 14.83
C ALA A 32 10.41 29.76 15.78
N SER A 33 10.54 29.37 17.04
CA SER A 33 11.46 30.01 17.97
C SER A 33 12.89 29.91 17.44
N ALA A 34 13.75 30.87 17.82
CA ALA A 34 15.16 30.99 17.41
C ALA A 34 16.07 29.80 17.82
N GLU A 35 15.51 28.66 18.13
CA GLU A 35 16.20 27.40 18.39
C GLU A 35 16.52 26.71 17.06
N GLY A 36 17.81 26.33 16.86
CA GLY A 36 18.27 25.63 15.67
C GLY A 36 17.43 24.39 15.35
N LEU A 37 17.35 24.02 14.07
CA LEU A 37 16.62 22.86 13.60
C LEU A 37 17.20 21.56 14.19
N THR A 38 16.45 20.91 15.08
CA THR A 38 16.82 19.57 15.53
C THR A 38 16.47 18.52 14.46
N LEU A 39 17.24 17.44 14.40
CA LEU A 39 16.95 16.31 13.51
C LEU A 39 15.52 15.79 13.71
N ARG A 40 15.08 15.65 14.96
CA ARG A 40 13.74 15.18 15.30
C ARG A 40 12.64 16.06 14.69
N ARG A 41 12.78 17.39 14.82
CA ARG A 41 11.83 18.34 14.24
C ARG A 41 11.84 18.29 12.71
N ALA A 42 13.01 18.20 12.09
CA ALA A 42 13.12 18.04 10.64
C ALA A 42 12.38 16.79 10.16
N LEU A 43 12.60 15.64 10.80
CA LEU A 43 11.93 14.39 10.44
C LEU A 43 10.42 14.44 10.67
N GLN A 44 9.96 15.07 11.77
CA GLN A 44 8.53 15.26 12.02
C GLN A 44 7.87 16.11 10.93
N THR A 45 8.46 17.25 10.58
CA THR A 45 7.95 18.09 9.48
C THR A 45 7.89 17.34 8.15
N GLY A 46 8.92 16.55 7.84
CA GLY A 46 8.92 15.74 6.63
C GLY A 46 7.85 14.63 6.65
N LEU A 47 7.57 14.05 7.81
CA LEU A 47 6.51 13.07 7.98
C LEU A 47 5.11 13.68 7.79
N GLU A 48 4.89 14.88 8.32
CA GLU A 48 3.61 15.60 8.25
C GLU A 48 3.31 16.11 6.83
N ASN A 49 4.33 16.58 6.12
CA ASN A 49 4.16 17.21 4.81
C ASN A 49 4.20 16.22 3.63
N SER A 50 4.75 15.00 3.82
CA SER A 50 5.01 14.11 2.69
C SER A 50 3.80 13.27 2.30
N PRO A 51 3.23 13.45 1.09
CA PRO A 51 2.15 12.62 0.58
C PRO A 51 2.59 11.17 0.34
N ALA A 52 3.89 10.89 0.33
CA ALA A 52 4.40 9.52 0.18
C ALA A 52 3.90 8.60 1.31
N PHE A 53 3.75 9.11 2.54
CA PHE A 53 3.24 8.30 3.65
C PHE A 53 1.74 8.03 3.52
N GLU A 54 0.97 9.00 3.02
CA GLU A 54 -0.45 8.77 2.70
C GLU A 54 -0.61 7.71 1.60
N ILE A 55 0.19 7.76 0.54
CA ILE A 55 0.19 6.75 -0.52
C ILE A 55 0.46 5.35 0.07
N LEU A 56 1.44 5.23 0.97
CA LEU A 56 1.76 3.97 1.62
C LEU A 56 0.61 3.45 2.51
N ASP A 57 -0.13 4.34 3.18
CA ASP A 57 -1.30 3.98 3.96
C ASP A 57 -2.44 3.49 3.08
N ARG A 58 -2.71 4.16 1.94
CA ARG A 58 -3.70 3.71 0.94
C ARG A 58 -3.35 2.34 0.34
N GLU A 59 -2.07 2.01 0.17
CA GLU A 59 -1.65 0.68 -0.27
C GLU A 59 -2.03 -0.41 0.76
N VAL A 60 -1.89 -0.15 2.04
CA VAL A 60 -2.34 -1.06 3.12
C VAL A 60 -3.87 -1.17 3.14
N GLU A 61 -4.59 -0.05 2.99
CA GLU A 61 -6.06 -0.04 2.88
C GLU A 61 -6.54 -0.86 1.67
N ARG A 62 -5.88 -0.71 0.51
CA ARG A 62 -6.15 -1.53 -0.67
C ARG A 62 -5.99 -3.02 -0.39
N ALA A 63 -4.94 -3.41 0.34
CA ALA A 63 -4.75 -4.80 0.73
C ALA A 63 -5.85 -5.30 1.69
N ARG A 64 -6.34 -4.45 2.61
CA ARG A 64 -7.49 -4.76 3.47
C ARG A 64 -8.78 -4.91 2.66
N ALA A 65 -9.02 -4.03 1.70
CA ALA A 65 -10.17 -4.12 0.80
C ALA A 65 -10.15 -5.41 -0.03
N ALA A 66 -8.97 -5.90 -0.43
CA ALA A 66 -8.82 -7.18 -1.11
C ALA A 66 -9.29 -8.37 -0.24
N VAL A 67 -9.16 -8.31 1.08
CA VAL A 67 -9.72 -9.32 2.00
C VAL A 67 -11.24 -9.34 1.92
N LEU A 68 -11.88 -8.16 1.90
CA LEU A 68 -13.34 -8.05 1.75
C LEU A 68 -13.81 -8.60 0.40
N GLN A 69 -13.09 -8.31 -0.69
CA GLN A 69 -13.38 -8.87 -2.02
C GLN A 69 -13.33 -10.41 -2.00
N ARG A 70 -12.36 -11.01 -1.29
CA ARG A 70 -12.26 -12.48 -1.14
C ARG A 70 -13.36 -13.09 -0.27
N ARG A 71 -14.01 -12.29 0.59
CA ARG A 71 -15.19 -12.69 1.35
C ARG A 71 -16.47 -12.57 0.54
N GLY A 72 -16.48 -11.77 -0.54
CA GLY A 72 -17.65 -11.51 -1.37
C GLY A 72 -18.44 -12.75 -1.79
N PRO A 73 -17.81 -13.85 -2.28
CA PRO A 73 -18.53 -15.08 -2.64
C PRO A 73 -19.32 -15.72 -1.50
N PHE A 74 -18.98 -15.40 -0.25
CA PHE A 74 -19.67 -15.89 0.96
C PHE A 74 -20.65 -14.87 1.55
N ALA A 75 -20.87 -13.75 0.89
CA ALA A 75 -21.92 -12.81 1.29
C ALA A 75 -23.28 -13.31 0.78
N PRO A 76 -24.35 -13.14 1.55
CA PRO A 76 -25.68 -13.42 1.06
C PRO A 76 -26.04 -12.50 -0.10
N GLN A 77 -26.70 -13.03 -1.12
CA GLN A 77 -27.12 -12.32 -2.31
C GLN A 77 -28.63 -12.42 -2.47
N LEU A 78 -29.27 -11.33 -2.81
CA LEU A 78 -30.66 -11.26 -3.23
C LEU A 78 -30.67 -10.78 -4.67
N SER A 79 -31.23 -11.57 -5.56
CA SER A 79 -31.44 -11.21 -6.96
C SER A 79 -32.93 -11.16 -7.27
N ALA A 80 -33.31 -10.22 -8.11
CA ALA A 80 -34.65 -10.16 -8.67
C ALA A 80 -34.50 -10.04 -10.18
N ASP A 81 -35.19 -10.88 -10.90
CA ASP A 81 -35.24 -10.88 -12.35
C ASP A 81 -36.70 -10.78 -12.82
N ALA A 82 -36.93 -9.95 -13.81
CA ALA A 82 -38.22 -9.81 -14.45
C ALA A 82 -38.05 -9.90 -15.96
N SER A 83 -38.87 -10.67 -16.63
CA SER A 83 -38.85 -10.76 -18.07
C SER A 83 -40.24 -10.73 -18.66
N LEU A 84 -40.33 -10.21 -19.87
CA LEU A 84 -41.54 -10.27 -20.71
C LEU A 84 -41.12 -10.84 -22.05
N SER A 85 -41.70 -11.95 -22.43
CA SER A 85 -41.48 -12.56 -23.74
C SER A 85 -42.79 -12.61 -24.54
N TYR A 86 -42.63 -12.42 -25.82
CA TYR A 86 -43.67 -12.59 -26.83
C TYR A 86 -43.15 -13.59 -27.86
N GLU A 87 -43.89 -14.66 -28.04
CA GLU A 87 -43.54 -15.72 -28.98
C GLU A 87 -44.74 -16.01 -29.88
N GLU A 88 -44.51 -15.98 -31.16
CA GLU A 88 -45.48 -16.37 -32.17
C GLU A 88 -45.01 -17.66 -32.83
N THR A 89 -45.75 -18.75 -32.60
CA THR A 89 -45.40 -20.07 -33.11
C THR A 89 -45.82 -20.15 -34.58
N LEU A 90 -44.91 -20.61 -35.45
CA LEU A 90 -45.24 -20.85 -36.86
C LEU A 90 -46.37 -21.86 -36.97
N PRO A 91 -47.37 -21.63 -37.87
CA PRO A 91 -48.46 -22.56 -38.07
C PRO A 91 -47.92 -23.90 -38.56
N ASP A 92 -48.32 -24.99 -37.87
CA ASP A 92 -48.08 -26.36 -38.30
C ASP A 92 -49.31 -26.87 -39.07
N LEU A 93 -49.14 -27.99 -39.76
CA LEU A 93 -50.16 -28.57 -40.67
C LEU A 93 -51.54 -28.82 -39.96
N PHE A 94 -51.52 -28.86 -38.64
CA PHE A 94 -52.68 -29.19 -37.82
C PHE A 94 -53.05 -28.11 -36.78
N LEU A 95 -52.19 -27.10 -36.58
CA LEU A 95 -52.42 -26.04 -35.59
C LEU A 95 -52.21 -24.65 -36.22
N PRO A 96 -53.18 -23.73 -36.03
CA PRO A 96 -53.01 -22.36 -36.50
C PRO A 96 -51.95 -21.64 -35.66
N ASN A 97 -51.58 -20.47 -36.13
CA ASN A 97 -50.67 -19.56 -35.45
C ASN A 97 -51.12 -19.35 -33.99
N GLN A 98 -50.20 -19.60 -33.04
CA GLN A 98 -50.45 -19.36 -31.61
C GLN A 98 -49.54 -18.25 -31.13
N THR A 99 -50.09 -17.29 -30.45
CA THR A 99 -49.35 -16.23 -29.80
C THR A 99 -49.28 -16.51 -28.29
N GLN A 100 -48.08 -16.58 -27.77
CA GLN A 100 -47.84 -16.72 -26.32
C GLN A 100 -47.16 -15.47 -25.77
N ARG A 101 -47.71 -14.91 -24.73
CA ARG A 101 -47.06 -13.84 -23.94
C ARG A 101 -46.75 -14.37 -22.57
N VAL A 102 -45.50 -14.25 -22.15
CA VAL A 102 -45.10 -14.73 -20.82
C VAL A 102 -44.41 -13.58 -20.09
N GLY A 103 -45.01 -13.20 -18.98
CA GLY A 103 -44.36 -12.35 -17.97
C GLY A 103 -43.83 -13.22 -16.84
N SER A 104 -42.57 -13.04 -16.45
CA SER A 104 -41.99 -13.73 -15.27
C SER A 104 -41.36 -12.76 -14.32
N LEU A 105 -41.46 -13.06 -13.04
CA LEU A 105 -40.79 -12.37 -11.95
C LEU A 105 -40.21 -13.43 -11.00
N GLY A 106 -38.88 -13.42 -10.87
CA GLY A 106 -38.15 -14.27 -9.95
C GLY A 106 -37.47 -13.42 -8.87
N VAL A 107 -37.54 -13.86 -7.62
CA VAL A 107 -36.76 -13.30 -6.51
C VAL A 107 -36.05 -14.46 -5.82
N VAL A 108 -34.71 -14.42 -5.81
CA VAL A 108 -33.89 -15.51 -5.27
C VAL A 108 -32.91 -14.97 -4.25
N PHE A 109 -32.96 -15.51 -3.06
CA PHE A 109 -31.93 -15.37 -2.04
C PHE A 109 -30.97 -16.55 -2.13
N GLU A 110 -29.67 -16.25 -2.24
CA GLU A 110 -28.60 -17.26 -2.27
C GLU A 110 -27.52 -16.94 -1.25
N HIS A 111 -27.04 -17.96 -0.53
CA HIS A 111 -25.94 -17.81 0.41
C HIS A 111 -25.04 -19.05 0.38
N LEU A 112 -23.74 -18.81 0.06
CA LEU A 112 -22.70 -19.82 0.11
C LEU A 112 -21.93 -19.71 1.44
N LEU A 113 -21.95 -20.78 2.23
CA LEU A 113 -21.14 -20.86 3.44
C LEU A 113 -19.72 -21.34 3.15
N PRO A 114 -18.75 -20.98 4.00
CA PRO A 114 -17.36 -21.48 3.86
C PRO A 114 -17.22 -22.99 3.98
N THR A 115 -18.23 -23.70 4.47
CA THR A 115 -18.28 -25.17 4.50
C THR A 115 -18.51 -25.81 3.14
N GLY A 116 -18.81 -25.00 2.11
CA GLY A 116 -19.22 -25.46 0.78
C GLY A 116 -20.72 -25.74 0.67
N THR A 117 -21.50 -25.38 1.70
CA THR A 117 -22.98 -25.46 1.71
C THR A 117 -23.55 -24.22 1.04
N ARG A 118 -24.45 -24.41 0.09
CA ARG A 118 -25.17 -23.33 -0.58
C ARG A 118 -26.65 -23.45 -0.27
N TYR A 119 -27.23 -22.41 0.29
CA TYR A 119 -28.68 -22.28 0.51
C TYR A 119 -29.28 -21.41 -0.60
N ARG A 120 -30.46 -21.80 -1.06
CA ARG A 120 -31.28 -21.00 -1.97
C ARG A 120 -32.71 -20.96 -1.43
N ALA A 121 -33.33 -19.82 -1.47
CA ALA A 121 -34.76 -19.67 -1.20
C ALA A 121 -35.29 -18.62 -2.18
N GLY A 122 -36.44 -18.87 -2.75
CA GLY A 122 -36.95 -17.93 -3.73
C GLY A 122 -38.43 -18.08 -4.00
N LEU A 123 -38.90 -17.09 -4.76
CA LEU A 123 -40.24 -16.98 -5.30
C LEU A 123 -40.10 -16.81 -6.81
N ASP A 124 -40.79 -17.66 -7.56
CA ASP A 124 -40.96 -17.50 -9.00
C ASP A 124 -42.47 -17.30 -9.29
N VAL A 125 -42.79 -16.28 -10.06
CA VAL A 125 -44.15 -16.02 -10.53
C VAL A 125 -44.10 -15.89 -12.04
N GLN A 126 -45.01 -16.54 -12.72
CA GLN A 126 -45.15 -16.49 -14.14
C GLN A 126 -46.63 -16.22 -14.53
N VAL A 127 -46.80 -15.30 -15.43
CA VAL A 127 -48.10 -14.97 -16.02
C VAL A 127 -48.03 -15.34 -17.50
N VAL A 128 -48.92 -16.23 -17.92
CA VAL A 128 -48.97 -16.72 -19.29
C VAL A 128 -50.30 -16.39 -19.89
N SER A 129 -50.29 -15.72 -21.07
CA SER A 129 -51.48 -15.48 -21.89
C SER A 129 -51.30 -16.17 -23.22
N PHE A 130 -52.28 -16.96 -23.60
CA PHE A 130 -52.32 -17.61 -24.89
C PHE A 130 -53.41 -16.97 -25.74
N ASP A 131 -53.11 -16.64 -26.97
CA ASP A 131 -54.08 -16.21 -27.99
C ASP A 131 -54.16 -17.31 -29.06
N ILE A 132 -55.24 -18.11 -29.01
CA ILE A 132 -55.48 -19.22 -29.95
C ILE A 132 -56.58 -18.77 -30.90
N PRO A 133 -56.35 -18.73 -32.21
CA PRO A 133 -57.42 -18.37 -33.16
C PRO A 133 -58.59 -19.31 -33.04
N GLN A 134 -59.79 -18.75 -33.02
CA GLN A 134 -61.10 -19.43 -32.81
C GLN A 134 -61.45 -20.57 -33.79
N VAL A 135 -60.63 -20.79 -34.82
CA VAL A 135 -60.89 -21.80 -35.86
C VAL A 135 -60.69 -23.22 -35.42
N VAL A 136 -60.01 -23.47 -34.25
CA VAL A 136 -59.61 -24.83 -33.80
C VAL A 136 -60.51 -25.41 -32.71
N LEU A 137 -61.28 -24.58 -32.07
CA LEU A 137 -62.14 -24.99 -30.97
C LEU A 137 -63.59 -24.67 -31.32
N ASP A 138 -64.45 -25.69 -31.30
CA ASP A 138 -65.91 -25.51 -31.46
C ASP A 138 -66.41 -24.42 -30.48
N ALA A 139 -67.02 -23.41 -31.06
CA ALA A 139 -66.94 -21.99 -30.82
C ALA A 139 -67.42 -21.43 -29.49
N GLU A 140 -67.81 -22.21 -28.48
CA GLU A 140 -68.46 -21.57 -27.33
C GLU A 140 -67.65 -21.51 -26.03
N GLN A 141 -66.46 -22.10 -25.91
CA GLN A 141 -65.83 -22.25 -24.58
C GLN A 141 -64.31 -22.15 -24.47
N ALA A 142 -63.61 -21.44 -25.34
CA ALA A 142 -62.17 -21.32 -25.27
C ALA A 142 -61.69 -19.88 -25.19
N ASN A 143 -61.90 -19.22 -24.08
CA ASN A 143 -61.18 -18.02 -23.72
C ASN A 143 -60.15 -18.35 -22.63
N PHE A 144 -58.90 -18.54 -23.06
CA PHE A 144 -57.77 -18.47 -22.14
C PHE A 144 -57.39 -17.02 -21.92
N ASP A 145 -57.91 -16.42 -20.89
CA ASP A 145 -57.54 -15.04 -20.69
C ASP A 145 -56.12 -14.91 -20.11
N VAL A 146 -55.86 -15.48 -18.98
CA VAL A 146 -54.52 -15.41 -18.32
C VAL A 146 -54.40 -16.55 -17.30
N ALA A 147 -53.24 -17.22 -17.32
CA ALA A 147 -52.86 -18.20 -16.30
C ALA A 147 -51.72 -17.65 -15.43
N HIS A 148 -51.89 -17.69 -14.15
CA HIS A 148 -50.84 -17.32 -13.19
C HIS A 148 -50.29 -18.60 -12.56
N THR A 149 -48.99 -18.77 -12.57
CA THR A 149 -48.28 -19.81 -11.84
C THR A 149 -47.28 -19.17 -10.91
N GLY A 150 -47.16 -19.72 -9.71
CA GLY A 150 -46.18 -19.24 -8.75
C GLY A 150 -45.61 -20.38 -7.95
N SER A 151 -44.39 -20.22 -7.50
CA SER A 151 -43.76 -21.21 -6.64
C SER A 151 -42.84 -20.55 -5.61
N LEU A 152 -42.91 -21.11 -4.39
CA LEU A 152 -41.94 -20.86 -3.34
C LEU A 152 -41.02 -22.07 -3.26
N PHE A 153 -39.71 -21.83 -3.18
CA PHE A 153 -38.77 -22.93 -3.05
C PHE A 153 -37.67 -22.64 -2.02
N VAL A 154 -37.20 -23.71 -1.38
CA VAL A 154 -36.02 -23.72 -0.52
C VAL A 154 -35.16 -24.88 -0.95
N GLY A 155 -33.89 -24.61 -1.24
CA GLY A 155 -32.91 -25.62 -1.66
C GLY A 155 -31.62 -25.52 -0.90
N VAL A 156 -30.96 -26.66 -0.71
CA VAL A 156 -29.65 -26.78 -0.09
C VAL A 156 -28.79 -27.65 -1.00
N ARG A 157 -27.58 -27.17 -1.31
CA ARG A 157 -26.55 -27.95 -2.00
C ARG A 157 -25.32 -28.04 -1.11
N GLN A 158 -24.82 -29.26 -0.89
CA GLN A 158 -23.59 -29.54 -0.14
C GLN A 158 -22.55 -30.18 -1.04
N SER A 159 -21.41 -29.51 -1.17
CA SER A 159 -20.22 -30.13 -1.79
C SER A 159 -19.56 -31.07 -0.79
N LEU A 160 -19.25 -32.31 -1.24
CA LEU A 160 -18.67 -33.36 -0.40
C LEU A 160 -17.18 -33.62 -0.68
N LEU A 161 -16.67 -33.25 -1.85
CA LEU A 161 -15.26 -33.40 -2.25
C LEU A 161 -14.64 -32.06 -2.63
N ARG A 162 -14.60 -31.71 -3.91
CA ARG A 162 -14.06 -30.42 -4.37
C ARG A 162 -14.94 -29.28 -3.88
N GLY A 163 -14.35 -28.31 -3.18
CA GLY A 163 -15.09 -27.20 -2.57
C GLY A 163 -15.76 -27.55 -1.24
N ALA A 164 -15.61 -28.80 -0.75
CA ALA A 164 -16.02 -29.16 0.60
C ALA A 164 -15.03 -28.65 1.65
N PHE A 165 -15.50 -28.51 2.89
CA PHE A 165 -14.73 -28.16 4.07
C PHE A 165 -14.23 -26.70 4.13
N LEU A 166 -13.96 -26.26 5.34
CA LEU A 166 -13.59 -24.88 5.67
C LEU A 166 -12.24 -24.46 5.08
N ARG A 167 -11.23 -25.34 5.15
CA ARG A 167 -9.84 -24.99 4.80
C ARG A 167 -9.66 -24.57 3.34
N PRO A 168 -10.09 -25.34 2.31
CA PRO A 168 -9.90 -24.92 0.92
C PRO A 168 -10.65 -23.64 0.58
N ASN A 169 -11.85 -23.46 1.15
CA ASN A 169 -12.72 -22.31 0.87
C ASN A 169 -12.24 -21.03 1.57
N ARG A 170 -11.63 -21.16 2.76
CA ARG A 170 -11.06 -20.02 3.49
C ARG A 170 -9.65 -19.65 3.05
N ALA A 171 -8.89 -20.57 2.46
CA ALA A 171 -7.51 -20.34 2.06
C ALA A 171 -7.29 -19.06 1.22
N PRO A 172 -8.14 -18.68 0.25
CA PRO A 172 -7.99 -17.41 -0.46
C PRO A 172 -8.19 -16.17 0.42
N ILE A 173 -9.06 -16.26 1.44
CA ILE A 173 -9.31 -15.17 2.40
C ILE A 173 -8.09 -15.05 3.33
N GLU A 174 -7.63 -16.17 3.89
CA GLU A 174 -6.47 -16.23 4.78
C GLU A 174 -5.19 -15.78 4.04
N ALA A 175 -5.00 -16.18 2.78
CA ALA A 175 -3.91 -15.70 1.95
C ALA A 175 -3.94 -14.17 1.76
N ALA A 176 -5.13 -13.60 1.53
CA ALA A 176 -5.29 -12.15 1.43
C ALA A 176 -4.99 -11.45 2.77
N GLN A 177 -5.40 -12.04 3.92
CA GLN A 177 -5.08 -11.51 5.25
C GLN A 177 -3.57 -11.50 5.52
N VAL A 178 -2.87 -12.58 5.17
CA VAL A 178 -1.41 -12.67 5.30
C VAL A 178 -0.72 -11.64 4.41
N ARG A 179 -1.26 -11.37 3.20
CA ARG A 179 -0.74 -10.30 2.33
C ARG A 179 -0.88 -8.90 2.92
N VAL A 180 -1.87 -8.63 3.77
CA VAL A 180 -1.92 -7.36 4.51
C VAL A 180 -0.68 -7.19 5.40
N ALA A 181 -0.20 -8.26 6.06
CA ALA A 181 1.05 -8.21 6.83
C ALA A 181 2.27 -7.94 5.92
N SER A 182 2.31 -8.56 4.73
CA SER A 182 3.36 -8.27 3.73
C SER A 182 3.37 -6.80 3.32
N GLN A 183 2.19 -6.20 3.05
CA GLN A 183 2.08 -4.77 2.68
C GLN A 183 2.50 -3.84 3.83
N ARG A 184 2.15 -4.17 5.08
CA ARG A 184 2.63 -3.41 6.25
C ARG A 184 4.15 -3.44 6.37
N ALA A 185 4.77 -4.59 6.14
CA ALA A 185 6.23 -4.72 6.15
C ALA A 185 6.88 -3.93 4.99
N GLN A 186 6.29 -3.93 3.79
CA GLN A 186 6.73 -3.11 2.67
C GLN A 186 6.58 -1.61 2.95
N ARG A 187 5.46 -1.20 3.55
CA ARG A 187 5.27 0.18 4.04
C ARG A 187 6.41 0.58 4.98
N ARG A 188 6.77 -0.29 5.95
CA ARG A 188 7.87 -0.02 6.89
C ARG A 188 9.21 0.15 6.16
N THR A 189 9.51 -0.68 5.16
CA THR A 189 10.71 -0.55 4.32
C THR A 189 10.77 0.79 3.61
N GLU A 190 9.67 1.20 2.97
CA GLU A 190 9.61 2.46 2.23
C GLU A 190 9.69 3.67 3.15
N THR A 191 9.03 3.61 4.32
CA THR A 191 9.14 4.64 5.36
C THR A 191 10.58 4.82 5.81
N ILE A 192 11.32 3.73 6.06
CA ILE A 192 12.74 3.79 6.40
C ILE A 192 13.53 4.50 5.30
N ARG A 193 13.26 4.20 4.03
CA ARG A 193 13.94 4.81 2.90
C ARG A 193 13.69 6.33 2.83
N GLN A 194 12.45 6.77 3.01
CA GLN A 194 12.09 8.18 2.97
C GLN A 194 12.75 8.94 4.14
N ILE A 195 12.62 8.43 5.36
CA ILE A 195 13.20 9.07 6.55
C ILE A 195 14.73 9.11 6.48
N SER A 196 15.37 8.04 6.01
CA SER A 196 16.83 8.03 5.86
C SER A 196 17.32 9.04 4.83
N GLY A 197 16.58 9.26 3.75
CA GLY A 197 16.88 10.30 2.76
C GLY A 197 16.74 11.73 3.32
N MET A 198 15.76 11.97 4.19
CA MET A 198 15.62 13.25 4.89
C MET A 198 16.78 13.47 5.88
N GLU A 199 17.14 12.44 6.64
CA GLU A 199 18.27 12.50 7.58
C GLU A 199 19.60 12.73 6.86
N GLU A 200 19.82 12.09 5.70
CA GLU A 200 21.00 12.32 4.88
C GLU A 200 21.09 13.79 4.43
N ALA A 201 20.01 14.35 3.91
CA ALA A 201 19.98 15.77 3.50
C ALA A 201 20.25 16.72 4.68
N TYR A 202 19.75 16.41 5.87
CA TYR A 202 20.03 17.17 7.10
C TYR A 202 21.53 17.19 7.44
N TRP A 203 22.19 16.02 7.45
CA TRP A 203 23.62 15.93 7.76
C TRP A 203 24.50 16.53 6.67
N GLN A 204 24.09 16.47 5.40
CA GLN A 204 24.79 17.13 4.30
C GLN A 204 24.73 18.66 4.40
N LEU A 205 23.59 19.22 4.83
CA LEU A 205 23.50 20.66 5.09
C LEU A 205 24.36 21.04 6.29
N ARG A 206 24.34 20.25 7.38
CA ARG A 206 25.21 20.47 8.55
C ARG A 206 26.69 20.51 8.15
N LEU A 207 27.12 19.57 7.33
CA LEU A 207 28.50 19.55 6.82
C LEU A 207 28.83 20.81 6.01
N ALA A 208 27.93 21.23 5.13
CA ALA A 208 28.18 22.44 4.30
C ALA A 208 28.28 23.71 5.16
N LEU A 209 27.52 23.83 6.22
CA LEU A 209 27.61 24.94 7.19
C LEU A 209 28.92 24.91 7.98
N ASP A 210 29.34 23.75 8.47
CA ASP A 210 30.60 23.58 9.17
C ASP A 210 31.80 23.93 8.21
N GLU A 211 31.72 23.53 6.96
CA GLU A 211 32.74 23.88 5.94
C GLU A 211 32.77 25.40 5.67
N LEU A 212 31.60 26.05 5.56
CA LEU A 212 31.53 27.49 5.37
C LEU A 212 32.11 28.26 6.57
N GLU A 213 31.78 27.84 7.80
CA GLU A 213 32.36 28.45 9.00
C GLU A 213 33.89 28.36 9.02
N ILE A 214 34.46 27.18 8.75
CA ILE A 214 35.91 26.98 8.68
C ILE A 214 36.54 27.91 7.63
N ARG A 215 35.91 28.06 6.45
CA ARG A 215 36.43 28.90 5.38
C ARG A 215 36.31 30.40 5.72
N ARG A 216 35.22 30.84 6.39
CA ARG A 216 35.07 32.23 6.86
C ARG A 216 36.15 32.59 7.88
N VAL A 217 36.39 31.70 8.88
CA VAL A 217 37.49 31.91 9.83
C VAL A 217 38.85 31.98 9.12
N ASN A 218 39.09 31.14 8.09
CA ASN A 218 40.32 31.19 7.31
C ASN A 218 40.47 32.51 6.50
N ARG A 219 39.35 33.03 5.94
CA ARG A 219 39.33 34.34 5.26
C ARG A 219 39.77 35.48 6.18
N GLU A 220 39.23 35.49 7.44
CA GLU A 220 39.62 36.49 8.43
C GLU A 220 41.12 36.42 8.78
N LEU A 221 41.65 35.20 8.94
CA LEU A 221 43.07 35.00 9.16
C LEU A 221 43.94 35.47 7.97
N ALA A 222 43.52 35.20 6.74
CA ALA A 222 44.20 35.65 5.54
C ALA A 222 44.17 37.19 5.41
N ALA A 223 43.04 37.83 5.73
CA ALA A 223 42.94 39.28 5.76
C ALA A 223 43.87 39.92 6.81
N GLN A 224 43.95 39.32 8.01
CA GLN A 224 44.92 39.75 9.03
C GLN A 224 46.35 39.62 8.56
N GLN A 225 46.71 38.55 7.83
CA GLN A 225 48.04 38.34 7.30
C GLN A 225 48.42 39.39 6.24
N VAL A 226 47.48 39.80 5.37
CA VAL A 226 47.69 40.91 4.43
C VAL A 226 48.01 42.19 5.20
N ALA A 227 47.19 42.53 6.20
CA ALA A 227 47.41 43.74 7.01
C ALA A 227 48.76 43.73 7.74
N ASP A 228 49.17 42.55 8.27
CA ASP A 228 50.46 42.39 8.94
C ASP A 228 51.63 42.47 7.96
N ALA A 229 51.50 41.92 6.74
CA ALA A 229 52.51 42.03 5.68
C ALA A 229 52.70 43.50 5.20
N GLU A 230 51.60 44.24 5.06
CA GLU A 230 51.62 45.67 4.68
C GLU A 230 52.30 46.52 5.76
N LYS A 231 52.02 46.29 7.05
CA LYS A 231 52.68 46.97 8.16
C LYS A 231 54.18 46.71 8.19
N ARG A 232 54.62 45.48 7.93
CA ARG A 232 56.02 45.10 7.89
C ARG A 232 56.72 45.69 6.67
N LEU A 233 56.08 45.80 5.50
CA LEU A 233 56.62 46.47 4.34
C LEU A 233 56.80 47.96 4.65
N ALA A 234 55.81 48.61 5.28
CA ALA A 234 55.92 50.01 5.68
C ALA A 234 57.07 50.26 6.70
N ALA A 235 57.34 49.26 7.55
CA ALA A 235 58.44 49.25 8.50
C ALA A 235 59.83 48.86 7.87
N GLY A 236 59.86 48.53 6.59
CA GLY A 236 61.07 48.10 5.88
C GLY A 236 61.56 46.68 6.22
N SER A 237 60.72 45.87 6.92
CA SER A 237 61.08 44.53 7.39
C SER A 237 60.47 43.38 6.59
N SER A 238 59.81 43.67 5.43
CA SER A 238 59.25 42.72 4.50
C SER A 238 59.40 43.16 3.05
N SER A 239 59.29 42.25 2.11
CA SER A 239 59.38 42.49 0.68
C SER A 239 58.03 42.84 0.07
N PRO A 240 57.91 43.60 -1.02
CA PRO A 240 56.68 43.76 -1.78
C PRO A 240 56.09 42.43 -2.25
N LEU A 241 56.94 41.42 -2.48
CA LEU A 241 56.54 40.08 -2.91
C LEU A 241 55.69 39.39 -1.79
N ASP A 242 56.07 39.54 -0.51
CA ASP A 242 55.35 38.97 0.63
C ASP A 242 53.91 39.49 0.71
N VAL A 243 53.71 40.80 0.37
CA VAL A 243 52.37 41.39 0.32
C VAL A 243 51.56 40.83 -0.86
N ILE A 244 52.18 40.65 -2.02
CA ILE A 244 51.54 40.06 -3.20
C ILE A 244 51.13 38.60 -2.92
N GLU A 245 52.00 37.80 -2.28
CA GLU A 245 51.68 36.44 -1.87
C GLU A 245 50.48 36.40 -0.90
N ALA A 246 50.47 37.23 0.14
CA ALA A 246 49.38 37.30 1.10
C ALA A 246 48.05 37.73 0.45
N ARG A 247 48.06 38.71 -0.46
CA ARG A 247 46.87 39.13 -1.22
C ARG A 247 46.36 38.02 -2.16
N THR A 248 47.28 37.33 -2.83
CA THR A 248 46.93 36.20 -3.71
C THR A 248 46.22 35.10 -2.92
N GLU A 249 46.75 34.78 -1.74
CA GLU A 249 46.09 33.82 -0.85
C GLU A 249 44.72 34.30 -0.37
N LEU A 250 44.59 35.60 0.02
CA LEU A 250 43.30 36.15 0.41
C LEU A 250 42.25 36.00 -0.71
N HIS A 251 42.57 36.35 -1.95
CA HIS A 251 41.64 36.20 -3.06
C HIS A 251 41.29 34.74 -3.36
N ARG A 252 42.22 33.80 -3.17
CA ARG A 252 41.96 32.37 -3.27
C ARG A 252 40.95 31.91 -2.21
N VAL A 253 41.12 32.34 -0.96
CA VAL A 253 40.23 32.00 0.15
C VAL A 253 38.86 32.65 0.00
N GLU A 254 38.77 33.91 -0.48
CA GLU A 254 37.49 34.58 -0.80
C GLU A 254 36.69 33.80 -1.83
N ARG A 255 37.33 33.37 -2.91
CA ARG A 255 36.70 32.46 -3.89
C ARG A 255 36.17 31.19 -3.23
N ASP A 256 36.96 30.57 -2.34
CA ASP A 256 36.58 29.35 -1.65
C ASP A 256 35.41 29.56 -0.70
N VAL A 257 35.25 30.73 -0.08
CA VAL A 257 34.06 31.12 0.72
C VAL A 257 32.83 31.20 -0.18
N THR A 258 32.94 31.87 -1.35
CA THR A 258 31.82 31.99 -2.29
C THR A 258 31.31 30.61 -2.75
N LEU A 259 32.25 29.69 -3.07
CA LEU A 259 31.88 28.31 -3.42
C LEU A 259 31.19 27.56 -2.26
N ALA A 260 31.64 27.79 -1.03
CA ALA A 260 31.00 27.18 0.15
C ALA A 260 29.59 27.75 0.39
N GLU A 261 29.38 29.06 0.19
CA GLU A 261 28.06 29.69 0.28
C GLU A 261 27.10 29.14 -0.77
N GLN A 262 27.54 28.95 -1.99
CA GLN A 262 26.78 28.28 -3.04
C GLN A 262 26.42 26.83 -2.65
N ASN A 263 27.37 26.07 -2.07
CA ASN A 263 27.11 24.70 -1.62
C ASN A 263 26.08 24.68 -0.50
N VAL A 264 26.13 25.59 0.48
CA VAL A 264 25.12 25.72 1.53
C VAL A 264 23.75 25.98 0.93
N ALA A 265 23.62 26.93 0.00
CA ALA A 265 22.34 27.21 -0.67
C ALA A 265 21.77 25.97 -1.38
N THR A 266 22.63 25.23 -2.10
CA THR A 266 22.25 24.00 -2.80
C THR A 266 21.78 22.92 -1.82
N ARG A 267 22.55 22.67 -0.73
CA ARG A 267 22.18 21.63 0.27
C ARG A 267 20.94 22.00 1.05
N ARG A 268 20.73 23.29 1.32
CA ARG A 268 19.51 23.79 1.94
C ARG A 268 18.30 23.55 1.04
N GLY A 269 18.38 23.89 -0.24
CA GLY A 269 17.33 23.60 -1.21
C GLY A 269 16.97 22.12 -1.28
N LEU A 270 17.95 21.23 -1.31
CA LEU A 270 17.74 19.78 -1.28
C LEU A 270 17.06 19.29 0.02
N LEU A 271 17.40 19.86 1.17
CA LEU A 271 16.73 19.53 2.43
C LEU A 271 15.25 19.97 2.39
N LEU A 272 14.98 21.21 1.98
CA LEU A 272 13.62 21.73 1.88
C LEU A 272 12.75 20.93 0.90
N GLU A 273 13.34 20.50 -0.23
CA GLU A 273 12.71 19.61 -1.18
C GLU A 273 12.37 18.24 -0.55
N ARG A 274 13.29 17.66 0.21
CA ARG A 274 13.09 16.37 0.90
C ARG A 274 12.06 16.43 2.02
N LEU A 275 12.00 17.56 2.72
CA LEU A 275 11.02 17.80 3.79
C LEU A 275 9.67 18.28 3.23
N LEU A 276 9.57 18.55 1.93
CA LEU A 276 8.37 19.06 1.26
C LEU A 276 7.79 20.29 1.96
N VAL A 277 8.68 21.21 2.36
CA VAL A 277 8.29 22.46 3.00
C VAL A 277 7.43 23.29 2.04
N PRO A 278 6.21 23.73 2.42
CA PRO A 278 5.35 24.56 1.59
C PRO A 278 6.04 25.88 1.20
N ASP A 279 5.77 26.38 0.00
CA ASP A 279 6.41 27.61 -0.51
C ASP A 279 6.21 28.81 0.41
N GLN A 280 5.08 28.90 1.10
CA GLN A 280 4.78 29.98 2.06
C GLN A 280 5.72 29.97 3.28
N ALA A 281 6.20 28.79 3.69
CA ALA A 281 7.08 28.62 4.84
C ALA A 281 8.58 28.65 4.46
N ARG A 282 8.94 28.58 3.17
CA ARG A 282 10.33 28.49 2.71
C ARG A 282 11.20 29.62 3.23
N ALA A 283 10.72 30.87 3.21
CA ALA A 283 11.48 32.03 3.67
C ALA A 283 11.87 31.96 5.16
N GLU A 284 11.05 31.31 5.99
CA GLU A 284 11.35 31.04 7.40
C GLU A 284 12.39 29.92 7.51
N TRP A 285 12.22 28.84 6.76
CA TRP A 285 13.11 27.68 6.75
C TRP A 285 14.49 27.99 6.15
N ASP A 286 14.63 28.99 5.28
CA ASP A 286 15.91 29.44 4.73
C ASP A 286 16.86 30.00 5.80
N ARG A 287 16.33 30.38 6.97
CA ARG A 287 17.11 30.91 8.10
C ARG A 287 17.44 29.86 9.15
N ILE A 288 16.84 28.68 9.05
CA ILE A 288 16.99 27.61 10.06
C ILE A 288 18.25 26.81 9.77
N GLU A 289 19.05 26.57 10.80
CA GLU A 289 20.30 25.81 10.74
C GLU A 289 20.24 24.54 11.58
N PRO A 290 20.77 23.39 11.08
CA PRO A 290 20.92 22.18 11.86
C PRO A 290 21.70 22.38 13.14
N SER A 291 21.13 22.00 14.30
CA SER A 291 21.73 22.22 15.62
C SER A 291 22.40 20.99 16.22
N ASN A 292 22.05 19.76 15.79
CA ASN A 292 22.60 18.54 16.36
C ASN A 292 24.06 18.31 15.99
N ALA A 293 24.83 17.79 16.96
CA ALA A 293 26.14 17.20 16.68
C ALA A 293 25.99 15.72 16.27
N PRO A 294 26.82 15.20 15.36
CA PRO A 294 26.78 13.79 14.96
C PRO A 294 27.20 12.88 16.11
N GLU A 295 26.26 12.09 16.63
CA GLU A 295 26.54 11.02 17.59
C GLU A 295 26.96 9.74 16.87
N LEU A 296 28.00 9.06 17.36
CA LEU A 296 28.64 7.92 16.71
C LEU A 296 28.65 6.65 17.59
N GLU A 297 27.60 6.44 18.39
CA GLU A 297 27.47 5.23 19.18
C GLU A 297 26.92 4.07 18.35
N GLY A 298 27.82 3.20 17.93
CA GLY A 298 27.48 1.98 17.19
C GLY A 298 27.15 0.81 18.12
N PRO A 299 26.46 -0.23 17.60
CA PRO A 299 26.17 -1.44 18.36
C PRO A 299 27.45 -2.21 18.71
N ARG A 300 27.57 -2.66 20.00
CA ARG A 300 28.74 -3.38 20.53
C ARG A 300 28.52 -4.89 20.58
N LEU A 301 27.88 -5.46 19.57
CA LEU A 301 27.58 -6.89 19.50
C LEU A 301 28.53 -7.59 18.52
N GLU A 302 28.70 -8.91 18.73
CA GLU A 302 29.41 -9.76 17.77
C GLU A 302 28.66 -9.87 16.44
N ASP A 303 29.38 -10.09 15.35
CA ASP A 303 28.85 -10.12 13.99
C ASP A 303 27.71 -11.11 13.81
N GLU A 304 27.79 -12.31 14.38
CA GLU A 304 26.73 -13.31 14.28
C GLU A 304 25.45 -12.89 15.02
N LEU A 305 25.56 -12.17 16.13
CA LEU A 305 24.40 -11.65 16.87
C LEU A 305 23.74 -10.51 16.09
N LEU A 306 24.52 -9.64 15.44
CA LEU A 306 24.01 -8.60 14.58
C LEU A 306 23.25 -9.18 13.38
N VAL A 307 23.77 -10.20 12.74
CA VAL A 307 23.11 -10.90 11.63
C VAL A 307 21.79 -11.55 12.07
N ARG A 308 21.76 -12.20 13.24
CA ARG A 308 20.54 -12.80 13.79
C ARG A 308 19.49 -11.75 14.09
N ALA A 309 19.88 -10.62 14.70
CA ALA A 309 18.98 -9.49 14.95
C ALA A 309 18.40 -8.94 13.64
N ALA A 310 19.22 -8.78 12.60
CA ALA A 310 18.77 -8.35 11.29
C ALA A 310 17.76 -9.32 10.67
N TRP A 311 17.95 -10.64 10.79
CA TRP A 311 16.99 -11.63 10.29
C TRP A 311 15.64 -11.62 11.02
N GLN A 312 15.60 -11.08 12.23
CA GLN A 312 14.37 -10.92 13.01
C GLN A 312 13.65 -9.60 12.69
N ASN A 313 14.42 -8.52 12.52
CA ASN A 313 13.88 -7.16 12.49
C ASN A 313 13.69 -6.58 11.07
N ARG A 314 14.34 -7.16 10.05
CA ARG A 314 14.27 -6.63 8.67
C ARG A 314 12.88 -6.81 8.07
N PRO A 315 12.19 -5.70 7.72
CA PRO A 315 10.83 -5.77 7.20
C PRO A 315 10.75 -6.45 5.82
N GLU A 316 11.81 -6.38 5.00
CA GLU A 316 11.82 -7.06 3.69
C GLU A 316 11.78 -8.58 3.85
N LEU A 317 12.40 -9.12 4.89
CA LEU A 317 12.36 -10.55 5.18
C LEU A 317 11.01 -10.96 5.77
N GLU A 318 10.40 -10.10 6.59
CA GLU A 318 9.04 -10.26 7.09
C GLU A 318 8.03 -10.31 5.94
N ALA A 319 8.11 -9.35 5.00
CA ALA A 319 7.27 -9.32 3.81
C ALA A 319 7.40 -10.59 2.95
N ALA A 320 8.63 -11.06 2.74
CA ALA A 320 8.90 -12.26 1.96
C ALA A 320 8.36 -13.55 2.64
N LYS A 321 8.45 -13.64 3.98
CA LYS A 321 7.87 -14.74 4.76
C LYS A 321 6.34 -14.74 4.65
N ALA A 322 5.71 -13.57 4.81
CA ALA A 322 4.26 -13.42 4.68
C ALA A 322 3.79 -13.82 3.27
N GLU A 323 4.48 -13.39 2.20
CA GLU A 323 4.12 -13.81 0.84
C GLU A 323 4.28 -15.34 0.63
N ARG A 324 5.35 -15.96 1.17
CA ARG A 324 5.51 -17.41 1.15
C ARG A 324 4.33 -18.13 1.81
N ASP A 325 3.87 -17.63 2.98
CA ASP A 325 2.75 -18.21 3.73
C ASP A 325 1.43 -18.05 2.96
N ALA A 326 1.19 -16.91 2.32
CA ALA A 326 0.05 -16.70 1.44
C ALA A 326 0.05 -17.69 0.25
N LEU A 327 1.21 -17.90 -0.40
CA LEU A 327 1.36 -18.84 -1.50
C LEU A 327 1.19 -20.30 -1.05
N ALA A 328 1.55 -20.65 0.18
CA ALA A 328 1.31 -21.98 0.75
C ALA A 328 -0.20 -22.24 0.90
N LEU A 329 -0.98 -21.24 1.34
CA LEU A 329 -2.43 -21.33 1.41
C LEU A 329 -3.06 -21.45 0.01
N GLU A 330 -2.57 -20.70 -0.98
CA GLU A 330 -3.01 -20.82 -2.37
C GLU A 330 -2.72 -22.21 -2.96
N LEU A 331 -1.57 -22.79 -2.66
CA LEU A 331 -1.25 -24.17 -3.08
C LEU A 331 -2.22 -25.17 -2.43
N GLN A 332 -2.60 -24.98 -1.17
CA GLN A 332 -3.60 -25.82 -0.50
C GLN A 332 -4.95 -25.76 -1.21
N ALA A 333 -5.41 -24.55 -1.59
CA ALA A 333 -6.63 -24.37 -2.37
C ALA A 333 -6.53 -25.03 -3.76
N ALA A 334 -5.40 -24.86 -4.45
CA ALA A 334 -5.17 -25.48 -5.76
C ALA A 334 -5.17 -27.02 -5.71
N LYS A 335 -4.64 -27.61 -4.63
CA LYS A 335 -4.70 -29.08 -4.42
C LYS A 335 -6.14 -29.59 -4.28
N ASN A 336 -7.04 -28.84 -3.64
CA ASN A 336 -8.45 -29.21 -3.56
C ASN A 336 -9.12 -29.23 -4.94
N GLY A 337 -8.67 -28.40 -5.87
CA GLY A 337 -9.15 -28.39 -7.26
C GLY A 337 -8.91 -29.69 -8.04
N LEU A 338 -7.97 -30.55 -7.59
CA LEU A 338 -7.70 -31.85 -8.21
C LEU A 338 -8.76 -32.90 -7.88
N LEU A 339 -9.53 -32.69 -6.82
CA LEU A 339 -10.56 -33.65 -6.39
C LEU A 339 -11.73 -33.66 -7.38
N PRO A 340 -12.38 -34.82 -7.57
CA PRO A 340 -13.66 -34.89 -8.25
C PRO A 340 -14.68 -33.99 -7.55
N ARG A 341 -15.70 -33.56 -8.30
CA ARG A 341 -16.84 -32.87 -7.73
C ARG A 341 -17.92 -33.89 -7.36
N LEU A 342 -18.36 -33.82 -6.13
CA LEU A 342 -19.49 -34.59 -5.64
C LEU A 342 -20.37 -33.63 -4.84
N ASP A 343 -21.52 -33.29 -5.38
CA ASP A 343 -22.51 -32.44 -4.73
C ASP A 343 -23.76 -33.27 -4.44
N VAL A 344 -24.35 -33.03 -3.27
CA VAL A 344 -25.70 -33.49 -2.93
C VAL A 344 -26.60 -32.27 -2.81
N GLU A 345 -27.75 -32.31 -3.47
CA GLU A 345 -28.74 -31.25 -3.45
C GLU A 345 -30.13 -31.75 -3.04
N GLY A 346 -30.81 -30.94 -2.24
CA GLY A 346 -32.20 -31.13 -1.90
C GLY A 346 -32.96 -29.83 -2.11
N GLU A 347 -34.13 -29.92 -2.68
CA GLU A 347 -35.03 -28.78 -2.91
C GLU A 347 -36.45 -29.17 -2.53
N LEU A 348 -37.10 -28.33 -1.77
CA LEU A 348 -38.52 -28.35 -1.50
C LEU A 348 -39.15 -27.17 -2.23
N ARG A 349 -40.21 -27.45 -2.97
CA ARG A 349 -40.95 -26.44 -3.72
C ARG A 349 -42.44 -26.62 -3.48
N VAL A 350 -43.15 -25.55 -3.30
CA VAL A 350 -44.63 -25.52 -3.25
C VAL A 350 -45.08 -24.59 -4.37
N SER A 351 -45.89 -25.11 -5.25
CA SER A 351 -46.40 -24.35 -6.40
C SER A 351 -47.89 -24.08 -6.26
N GLY A 352 -48.34 -22.99 -6.82
CA GLY A 352 -49.75 -22.61 -6.94
C GLY A 352 -50.10 -22.28 -8.38
N PHE A 353 -51.37 -22.36 -8.67
CA PHE A 353 -51.93 -22.00 -9.95
C PHE A 353 -53.21 -21.19 -9.73
N SER A 354 -53.40 -20.14 -10.50
CA SER A 354 -54.62 -19.34 -10.57
C SER A 354 -54.89 -18.97 -12.03
N GLY A 355 -56.16 -19.02 -12.46
CA GLY A 355 -56.55 -18.69 -13.83
C GLY A 355 -57.61 -19.63 -14.37
N ALA A 356 -58.18 -19.30 -15.52
CA ALA A 356 -59.19 -20.09 -16.18
C ALA A 356 -58.56 -21.34 -16.81
N LEU A 357 -58.95 -22.52 -16.31
CA LEU A 357 -58.61 -23.80 -16.92
C LEU A 357 -59.71 -24.18 -17.92
N LEU A 358 -59.29 -24.62 -19.08
CA LEU A 358 -60.22 -25.22 -20.05
C LEU A 358 -60.61 -26.60 -19.57
N PHE A 359 -61.75 -26.69 -18.90
CA PHE A 359 -62.42 -27.95 -18.75
C PHE A 359 -63.71 -27.94 -19.56
N ARG A 360 -63.96 -29.04 -20.26
CA ARG A 360 -65.22 -29.28 -20.95
C ARG A 360 -66.32 -29.33 -19.92
N SER A 361 -67.44 -28.72 -20.16
CA SER A 361 -68.50 -28.26 -19.27
C SER A 361 -69.15 -29.24 -18.30
N ASN A 362 -68.71 -30.48 -18.19
CA ASN A 362 -69.36 -31.48 -17.33
C ASN A 362 -68.45 -32.22 -16.33
N ASP A 363 -67.18 -31.89 -16.29
CA ASP A 363 -66.28 -32.55 -15.34
C ASP A 363 -66.02 -31.64 -14.13
N GLU A 364 -66.09 -32.18 -12.92
CA GLU A 364 -65.68 -31.48 -11.74
C GLU A 364 -64.17 -31.17 -11.81
N PRO A 365 -63.74 -29.94 -11.45
CA PRO A 365 -62.34 -29.63 -11.42
C PRO A 365 -61.59 -30.57 -10.48
N PRO A 366 -60.33 -30.92 -10.78
CA PRO A 366 -59.54 -31.75 -9.88
C PRO A 366 -59.50 -31.17 -8.44
N ALA A 367 -59.59 -32.03 -7.46
CA ALA A 367 -59.56 -31.61 -6.05
C ALA A 367 -58.34 -30.74 -5.76
N GLY A 368 -58.59 -29.54 -5.27
CA GLY A 368 -57.53 -28.54 -5.01
C GLY A 368 -57.46 -27.38 -5.99
N LEU A 369 -58.29 -27.38 -7.04
CA LEU A 369 -58.44 -26.21 -7.94
C LEU A 369 -59.82 -25.58 -7.64
N ASP A 370 -59.82 -24.37 -7.13
CA ASP A 370 -61.07 -23.62 -6.93
C ASP A 370 -61.46 -22.90 -8.25
N PRO A 371 -62.55 -23.34 -8.90
CA PRO A 371 -62.98 -22.72 -10.15
C PRO A 371 -63.59 -21.32 -9.98
N GLY A 372 -63.77 -20.89 -8.74
CA GLY A 372 -64.33 -19.58 -8.40
C GLY A 372 -63.28 -18.47 -8.18
N LEU A 373 -61.97 -18.78 -8.25
CA LEU A 373 -60.93 -17.77 -8.16
C LEU A 373 -60.99 -16.88 -9.39
N ASN A 374 -61.28 -15.61 -9.18
CA ASN A 374 -61.44 -14.58 -10.22
C ASN A 374 -60.08 -14.18 -10.88
N GLY A 375 -59.10 -15.05 -10.91
CA GLY A 375 -57.85 -14.83 -11.60
C GLY A 375 -56.99 -13.69 -11.02
N GLU A 376 -57.24 -13.27 -9.79
CA GLU A 376 -56.44 -12.25 -9.13
C GLU A 376 -55.06 -12.81 -8.72
N PHE A 377 -54.06 -12.04 -8.98
CA PHE A 377 -52.63 -12.39 -8.70
C PHE A 377 -52.41 -12.83 -7.25
N PHE A 378 -53.13 -12.23 -6.29
CA PHE A 378 -52.98 -12.56 -4.85
C PHE A 378 -53.59 -13.90 -4.45
N ASP A 379 -54.56 -14.44 -5.21
CA ASP A 379 -55.15 -15.75 -4.98
C ASP A 379 -54.17 -16.89 -5.21
N LEU A 380 -53.11 -16.63 -6.00
CA LEU A 380 -52.00 -17.54 -6.23
C LEU A 380 -51.33 -17.99 -4.91
N PHE A 381 -51.12 -17.05 -3.97
CA PHE A 381 -50.48 -17.34 -2.67
C PHE A 381 -51.42 -18.06 -1.68
N GLY A 382 -52.72 -17.89 -1.84
CA GLY A 382 -53.71 -18.64 -1.06
C GLY A 382 -53.84 -20.10 -1.49
N ASN A 383 -53.46 -20.43 -2.72
CA ASN A 383 -53.63 -21.73 -3.36
C ASN A 383 -52.30 -22.47 -3.65
N LEU A 384 -51.31 -22.35 -2.78
CA LEU A 384 -50.03 -23.08 -2.84
C LEU A 384 -50.25 -24.54 -2.41
N SER A 385 -50.85 -25.35 -3.27
CA SER A 385 -51.36 -26.70 -2.91
C SER A 385 -50.55 -27.85 -3.50
N PHE A 386 -49.53 -27.54 -4.35
CA PHE A 386 -48.78 -28.57 -5.08
C PHE A 386 -47.32 -28.68 -4.54
N PRO A 387 -47.12 -29.46 -3.44
CA PRO A 387 -45.77 -29.64 -2.91
C PRO A 387 -44.97 -30.60 -3.78
N SER A 388 -43.69 -30.28 -3.99
CA SER A 388 -42.73 -31.17 -4.62
C SER A 388 -41.42 -31.20 -3.82
N ALA A 389 -40.77 -32.35 -3.80
CA ALA A 389 -39.46 -32.54 -3.19
C ALA A 389 -38.54 -33.20 -4.18
N ARG A 390 -37.31 -32.67 -4.28
CA ARG A 390 -36.27 -33.26 -5.12
C ARG A 390 -35.03 -33.49 -4.29
N ILE A 391 -34.43 -34.66 -4.41
CA ILE A 391 -33.13 -35.01 -3.89
C ILE A 391 -32.28 -35.48 -5.08
N GLY A 392 -31.10 -34.94 -5.24
CA GLY A 392 -30.21 -35.27 -6.35
C GLY A 392 -28.76 -35.34 -5.93
N GLY A 393 -27.95 -36.06 -6.69
CA GLY A 393 -26.51 -36.08 -6.56
C GLY A 393 -25.86 -35.81 -7.90
N ARG A 394 -24.81 -35.01 -7.90
CA ARG A 394 -24.00 -34.74 -9.10
C ARG A 394 -22.57 -35.17 -8.85
N PHE A 395 -22.11 -36.14 -9.63
CA PHE A 395 -20.71 -36.58 -9.64
C PHE A 395 -20.07 -36.18 -10.97
N GLU A 396 -18.93 -35.48 -10.91
CA GLU A 396 -18.23 -34.99 -12.09
C GLU A 396 -16.72 -35.23 -11.91
N VAL A 397 -16.13 -35.95 -12.83
CA VAL A 397 -14.69 -36.24 -12.87
C VAL A 397 -14.16 -35.79 -14.24
N PRO A 398 -13.33 -34.74 -14.31
CA PRO A 398 -12.65 -34.40 -15.55
C PRO A 398 -11.62 -35.50 -15.86
N LEU A 399 -11.70 -36.10 -17.05
CA LEU A 399 -10.85 -37.25 -17.41
C LEU A 399 -9.35 -36.89 -17.44
N ASP A 400 -9.00 -35.72 -17.97
CA ASP A 400 -7.60 -35.30 -18.05
C ASP A 400 -7.18 -34.32 -16.96
N ASN A 401 -8.12 -33.61 -16.32
CA ASN A 401 -7.93 -32.63 -15.26
C ASN A 401 -6.72 -31.66 -15.44
N VAL A 402 -6.34 -31.40 -16.71
CA VAL A 402 -5.12 -30.66 -17.08
C VAL A 402 -5.09 -29.28 -16.48
N GLU A 403 -6.24 -28.60 -16.43
CA GLU A 403 -6.35 -27.26 -15.86
C GLU A 403 -6.02 -27.25 -14.36
N ALA A 404 -6.55 -28.17 -13.58
CA ALA A 404 -6.30 -28.23 -12.15
C ALA A 404 -4.85 -28.69 -11.85
N ILE A 405 -4.29 -29.59 -12.67
CA ILE A 405 -2.88 -29.97 -12.59
C ILE A 405 -2.01 -28.76 -12.86
N GLY A 406 -2.27 -28.01 -13.94
CA GLY A 406 -1.54 -26.79 -14.28
C GLY A 406 -1.63 -25.72 -13.19
N ARG A 407 -2.81 -25.50 -12.59
CA ARG A 407 -2.99 -24.58 -11.46
C ARG A 407 -2.18 -24.98 -10.23
N ARG A 408 -2.20 -26.27 -9.87
CA ARG A 408 -1.40 -26.82 -8.75
C ARG A 408 0.09 -26.64 -9.00
N ASP A 409 0.58 -26.98 -10.20
CA ASP A 409 2.00 -26.91 -10.53
C ASP A 409 2.49 -25.46 -10.59
N ALA A 410 1.68 -24.54 -11.11
CA ALA A 410 1.95 -23.12 -11.07
C ALA A 410 2.02 -22.59 -9.63
N ALA A 411 1.09 -23.00 -8.76
CA ALA A 411 1.10 -22.61 -7.34
C ALA A 411 2.32 -23.19 -6.61
N ARG A 412 2.69 -24.45 -6.89
CA ARG A 412 3.90 -25.10 -6.35
C ARG A 412 5.18 -24.38 -6.78
N ALA A 413 5.28 -24.00 -8.05
CA ALA A 413 6.43 -23.28 -8.58
C ALA A 413 6.56 -21.88 -7.95
N ARG A 414 5.43 -21.17 -7.75
CA ARG A 414 5.42 -19.86 -7.06
C ARG A 414 5.90 -19.99 -5.62
N LEU A 415 5.44 -20.99 -4.88
CA LEU A 415 5.89 -21.25 -3.50
C LEU A 415 7.39 -21.56 -3.46
N ALA A 416 7.90 -22.46 -4.31
CA ALA A 416 9.33 -22.78 -4.37
C ALA A 416 10.19 -21.54 -4.71
N ARG A 417 9.71 -20.69 -5.61
CA ARG A 417 10.36 -19.39 -5.91
C ARG A 417 10.41 -18.47 -4.69
N ALA A 418 9.34 -18.40 -3.91
CA ALA A 418 9.29 -17.57 -2.70
C ALA A 418 10.26 -18.10 -1.61
N GLU A 419 10.37 -19.42 -1.45
CA GLU A 419 11.34 -20.05 -0.53
C GLU A 419 12.79 -19.79 -0.94
N ALA A 420 13.08 -19.91 -2.24
CA ALA A 420 14.40 -19.55 -2.79
C ALA A 420 14.71 -18.06 -2.56
N ARG A 421 13.73 -17.18 -2.74
CA ARG A 421 13.87 -15.73 -2.49
C ARG A 421 14.19 -15.42 -1.03
N ILE A 422 13.57 -16.10 -0.08
CA ILE A 422 13.88 -15.96 1.35
C ILE A 422 15.33 -16.37 1.64
N SER A 423 15.79 -17.46 1.06
CA SER A 423 17.17 -17.93 1.22
C SER A 423 18.18 -16.94 0.65
N GLU A 424 17.89 -16.38 -0.53
CA GLU A 424 18.68 -15.32 -1.15
C GLU A 424 18.72 -14.05 -0.27
N LEU A 425 17.56 -13.60 0.22
CA LEU A 425 17.46 -12.42 1.09
C LEU A 425 18.26 -12.58 2.38
N ARG A 426 18.21 -13.76 3.00
CA ARG A 426 19.02 -14.04 4.21
C ARG A 426 20.52 -13.89 3.94
N ARG A 427 20.98 -14.41 2.81
CA ARG A 427 22.38 -14.27 2.39
C ARG A 427 22.75 -12.81 2.14
N LEU A 428 21.93 -12.10 1.37
CA LEU A 428 22.14 -10.67 1.08
C LEU A 428 22.15 -9.81 2.35
N ILE A 429 21.22 -10.04 3.28
CA ILE A 429 21.16 -9.34 4.57
C ILE A 429 22.44 -9.59 5.37
N ARG A 430 22.93 -10.83 5.45
CA ARG A 430 24.20 -11.16 6.11
C ARG A 430 25.34 -10.34 5.52
N GLU A 431 25.51 -10.36 4.21
CA GLU A 431 26.58 -9.63 3.52
C GLU A 431 26.46 -8.11 3.74
N GLN A 432 25.24 -7.56 3.66
CA GLN A 432 24.99 -6.13 3.91
C GLN A 432 25.39 -5.73 5.34
N VAL A 433 24.94 -6.48 6.37
CA VAL A 433 25.25 -6.19 7.76
C VAL A 433 26.75 -6.19 8.00
N LEU A 434 27.46 -7.22 7.54
CA LEU A 434 28.90 -7.35 7.72
C LEU A 434 29.67 -6.26 6.95
N ALA A 435 29.24 -5.91 5.75
CA ALA A 435 29.84 -4.84 4.96
C ALA A 435 29.65 -3.47 5.62
N ARG A 436 28.42 -3.14 6.06
CA ARG A 436 28.11 -1.87 6.71
C ARG A 436 28.78 -1.75 8.09
N ARG A 437 28.88 -2.84 8.85
CA ARG A 437 29.64 -2.88 10.09
C ARG A 437 31.10 -2.52 9.87
N ARG A 438 31.76 -3.20 8.94
CA ARG A 438 33.17 -2.92 8.60
C ARG A 438 33.38 -1.49 8.12
N ALA A 439 32.50 -1.00 7.25
CA ALA A 439 32.58 0.38 6.75
C ALA A 439 32.48 1.40 7.90
N PHE A 440 31.53 1.20 8.84
CA PHE A 440 31.38 2.05 10.01
C PHE A 440 32.63 2.00 10.91
N ASP A 441 33.14 0.82 11.23
CA ASP A 441 34.33 0.66 12.09
C ASP A 441 35.57 1.33 11.48
N HIS A 442 35.75 1.20 10.15
CA HIS A 442 36.83 1.90 9.43
C HIS A 442 36.64 3.42 9.43
N ALA A 443 35.40 3.92 9.30
CA ALA A 443 35.14 5.35 9.35
C ALA A 443 35.43 5.93 10.76
N VAL A 444 35.08 5.22 11.80
CA VAL A 444 35.40 5.60 13.19
C VAL A 444 36.91 5.66 13.42
N GLU A 445 37.66 4.68 12.91
CA GLU A 445 39.12 4.68 13.02
C GLU A 445 39.75 5.80 12.18
N ARG A 446 39.26 6.06 10.98
CA ARG A 446 39.69 7.23 10.17
C ARG A 446 39.45 8.54 10.90
N LEU A 447 38.28 8.68 11.55
CA LEU A 447 37.94 9.86 12.35
C LEU A 447 38.93 10.08 13.52
N ARG A 448 39.30 9.02 14.23
CA ARG A 448 40.28 9.09 15.29
C ARG A 448 41.65 9.60 14.77
N ARG A 449 42.08 9.13 13.60
CA ARG A 449 43.30 9.57 12.96
C ARG A 449 43.23 11.02 12.45
N ALA A 450 42.09 11.38 11.82
CA ALA A 450 41.87 12.74 11.34
C ALA A 450 41.87 13.77 12.50
N ARG A 451 41.25 13.45 13.64
CA ARG A 451 41.29 14.30 14.85
C ARG A 451 42.72 14.51 15.38
N ARG A 452 43.54 13.46 15.39
CA ARG A 452 44.94 13.59 15.79
C ARG A 452 45.72 14.47 14.79
N LEU A 453 45.49 14.29 13.49
CA LEU A 453 46.11 15.13 12.46
C LEU A 453 45.67 16.60 12.60
N GLU A 454 44.39 16.87 12.84
CA GLU A 454 43.87 18.22 13.08
C GLU A 454 44.54 18.87 14.29
N GLN A 455 44.70 18.13 15.37
CA GLN A 455 45.38 18.62 16.58
C GLN A 455 46.86 18.97 16.27
N THR A 456 47.60 18.06 15.64
CA THR A 456 49.01 18.30 15.28
C THR A 456 49.15 19.47 14.29
N ALA A 457 48.25 19.58 13.30
CA ALA A 457 48.22 20.69 12.37
C ALA A 457 47.93 22.04 13.07
N ARG A 458 47.07 22.03 14.09
CA ARG A 458 46.76 23.19 14.93
C ARG A 458 48.01 23.65 15.71
N GLU A 459 48.64 22.73 16.40
CA GLU A 459 49.88 23.00 17.16
C GLU A 459 50.99 23.55 16.25
N PHE A 460 51.11 22.97 15.06
CA PHE A 460 52.08 23.43 14.04
C PHE A 460 51.77 24.86 13.54
N ALA A 461 50.50 25.15 13.20
CA ALA A 461 50.06 26.47 12.77
C ALA A 461 50.30 27.54 13.84
N GLU A 462 49.92 27.24 15.10
CA GLU A 462 50.18 28.13 16.23
C GLU A 462 51.66 28.33 16.48
N GLY A 463 52.51 27.30 16.32
CA GLY A 463 53.95 27.39 16.42
C GLY A 463 54.55 28.31 15.35
N GLN A 464 54.14 28.15 14.09
CA GLN A 464 54.61 29.05 12.98
C GLN A 464 54.13 30.49 13.20
N GLN A 465 52.91 30.68 13.68
CA GLN A 465 52.36 31.99 13.99
C GLN A 465 53.18 32.69 15.11
N ARG A 466 53.57 31.97 16.18
CA ARG A 466 54.42 32.50 17.25
C ARG A 466 55.83 32.88 16.74
N ARG A 467 56.46 32.02 15.92
CA ARG A 467 57.76 32.32 15.26
C ARG A 467 57.68 33.55 14.37
N PHE A 468 56.61 33.65 13.59
CA PHE A 468 56.40 34.80 12.71
C PHE A 468 56.21 36.10 13.48
N ARG A 469 55.41 36.11 14.56
CA ARG A 469 55.26 37.30 15.45
C ARG A 469 56.56 37.67 16.15
N GLY A 470 57.40 36.69 16.47
CA GLY A 470 58.74 36.91 17.08
C GLY A 470 59.80 37.32 16.07
N GLY A 471 59.48 37.55 14.79
CA GLY A 471 60.41 37.97 13.76
C GLY A 471 61.33 36.87 13.20
N ALA A 472 61.19 35.63 13.63
CA ALA A 472 62.01 34.48 13.19
C ALA A 472 61.34 33.57 12.16
N GLY A 473 60.12 33.95 11.63
CA GLY A 473 59.36 33.19 10.64
C GLY A 473 59.11 33.98 9.37
N VAL A 474 58.88 33.27 8.26
CA VAL A 474 58.50 33.85 6.96
C VAL A 474 57.00 33.68 6.72
N THR A 475 56.37 34.59 5.95
CA THR A 475 54.95 34.60 5.61
C THR A 475 54.52 33.29 4.97
N PHE A 476 55.34 32.73 4.09
CA PHE A 476 55.09 31.47 3.41
C PHE A 476 54.85 30.28 4.37
N ASP A 477 55.64 30.16 5.44
CA ASP A 477 55.50 29.06 6.42
C ASP A 477 54.19 29.15 7.19
N VAL A 478 53.75 30.37 7.52
CA VAL A 478 52.46 30.61 8.18
C VAL A 478 51.29 30.27 7.26
N LEU A 479 51.36 30.71 6.00
CA LEU A 479 50.33 30.40 4.98
C LEU A 479 50.22 28.89 4.78
N ARG A 480 51.34 28.20 4.61
CA ARG A 480 51.38 26.74 4.45
C ARG A 480 50.80 26.00 5.68
N ALA A 481 51.17 26.41 6.88
CA ALA A 481 50.67 25.79 8.11
C ALA A 481 49.16 26.00 8.29
N ASN A 482 48.65 27.20 7.99
CA ASN A 482 47.23 27.50 8.04
C ASN A 482 46.42 26.70 7.00
N THR A 483 46.93 26.59 5.77
CA THR A 483 46.31 25.78 4.72
C THR A 483 46.22 24.31 5.14
N ALA A 484 47.30 23.76 5.76
CA ALA A 484 47.30 22.40 6.28
C ALA A 484 46.29 22.22 7.42
N LEU A 485 46.16 23.18 8.34
CA LEU A 485 45.18 23.16 9.41
C LEU A 485 43.73 23.20 8.87
N VAL A 486 43.45 24.10 7.90
CA VAL A 486 42.12 24.18 7.28
C VAL A 486 41.77 22.87 6.57
N ALA A 487 42.70 22.28 5.82
CA ALA A 487 42.49 20.98 5.18
C ALA A 487 42.20 19.87 6.21
N ALA A 488 42.95 19.81 7.31
CA ALA A 488 42.72 18.84 8.39
C ALA A 488 41.37 19.02 9.08
N LYS A 489 40.92 20.27 9.35
CA LYS A 489 39.60 20.55 9.91
C LYS A 489 38.47 20.12 8.96
N LEU A 490 38.55 20.47 7.69
CA LEU A 490 37.54 20.08 6.69
C LEU A 490 37.43 18.56 6.57
N GLU A 491 38.57 17.87 6.53
CA GLU A 491 38.60 16.42 6.45
C GLU A 491 37.99 15.77 7.71
N THR A 492 38.28 16.30 8.90
CA THR A 492 37.69 15.81 10.15
C THR A 492 36.18 15.93 10.12
N ARG A 493 35.59 17.05 9.69
CA ARG A 493 34.13 17.26 9.57
C ARG A 493 33.51 16.31 8.56
N ARG A 494 34.16 16.14 7.38
CA ARG A 494 33.67 15.20 6.36
C ARG A 494 33.59 13.76 6.87
N ILE A 495 34.67 13.27 7.47
CA ILE A 495 34.73 11.91 8.02
C ILE A 495 33.71 11.75 9.16
N GLN A 496 33.49 12.78 9.97
CA GLN A 496 32.53 12.75 11.07
C GLN A 496 31.09 12.56 10.56
N VAL A 497 30.70 13.31 9.52
CA VAL A 497 29.36 13.15 8.90
C VAL A 497 29.28 11.83 8.14
N GLU A 498 30.32 11.44 7.40
CA GLU A 498 30.38 10.13 6.73
C GLU A 498 30.18 8.98 7.71
N ALA A 499 30.85 8.99 8.86
CA ALA A 499 30.69 7.98 9.91
C ALA A 499 29.26 7.95 10.46
N ARG A 500 28.59 9.12 10.56
CA ARG A 500 27.20 9.21 10.96
C ARG A 500 26.26 8.56 9.94
N LEU A 501 26.47 8.83 8.65
CA LEU A 501 25.68 8.25 7.59
C LEU A 501 25.88 6.72 7.51
N LEU A 502 27.11 6.24 7.64
CA LEU A 502 27.40 4.80 7.72
C LEU A 502 26.79 4.12 8.94
N LEU A 503 26.69 4.82 10.08
CA LEU A 503 25.94 4.31 11.23
C LEU A 503 24.45 4.17 10.92
N ASN A 504 23.85 5.13 10.24
CA ASN A 504 22.45 5.03 9.80
C ASN A 504 22.25 3.85 8.85
N GLU A 505 23.13 3.67 7.88
CA GLU A 505 23.08 2.52 6.96
C GLU A 505 23.22 1.18 7.71
N LEU A 506 24.06 1.13 8.74
CA LEU A 506 24.17 -0.05 9.60
C LEU A 506 22.86 -0.30 10.38
N ARG A 507 22.23 0.73 10.96
CA ARG A 507 20.93 0.64 11.63
C ARG A 507 19.82 0.17 10.69
N ILE A 508 19.81 0.68 9.46
CA ILE A 508 18.90 0.21 8.41
C ILE A 508 19.16 -1.27 8.10
N ALA A 509 20.44 -1.66 7.96
CA ALA A 509 20.80 -3.06 7.73
C ALA A 509 20.41 -3.99 8.88
N LEU A 510 20.39 -3.53 10.12
CA LEU A 510 19.93 -4.26 11.30
C LEU A 510 18.39 -4.29 11.43
N GLY A 511 17.68 -3.35 10.83
CA GLY A 511 16.21 -3.22 10.91
C GLY A 511 15.73 -2.49 12.17
N ASP A 512 16.63 -1.86 12.95
CA ASP A 512 16.34 -1.13 14.19
C ASP A 512 16.32 0.41 14.02
N TYR A 513 16.41 0.90 12.78
CA TYR A 513 16.56 2.32 12.45
C TYR A 513 15.42 3.20 12.99
N LEU A 514 14.15 2.77 12.87
CA LEU A 514 12.99 3.51 13.35
C LEU A 514 12.90 3.50 14.88
N ASP A 515 13.22 2.36 15.50
CA ASP A 515 13.14 2.18 16.95
C ASP A 515 14.13 3.10 17.67
N VAL A 516 15.36 3.22 17.15
CA VAL A 516 16.38 4.14 17.68
C VAL A 516 15.98 5.61 17.54
N ARG A 517 15.14 5.94 16.55
CA ARG A 517 14.64 7.32 16.34
C ARG A 517 13.38 7.63 17.14
N SER A 518 12.83 6.66 17.87
CA SER A 518 11.52 6.78 18.56
C SER A 518 10.42 7.25 17.63
N ILE A 519 10.46 6.82 16.37
CA ILE A 519 9.42 7.12 15.37
C ILE A 519 8.42 5.97 15.45
N GLU A 520 7.33 6.20 16.17
CA GLU A 520 6.19 5.28 16.16
C GLU A 520 5.40 5.51 14.88
N LEU A 521 5.46 4.53 13.98
CA LEU A 521 4.49 4.47 12.89
C LEU A 521 3.14 4.12 13.52
N SER A 522 2.14 5.00 13.39
CA SER A 522 0.78 4.72 13.87
C SER A 522 0.40 3.30 13.46
N ARG A 523 0.02 2.47 14.44
CA ARG A 523 -0.45 1.10 14.20
C ARG A 523 -1.82 1.21 13.50
N GLY A 524 -1.79 1.42 12.18
CA GLY A 524 -2.96 1.40 11.34
C GLY A 524 -3.58 -0.01 11.18
#